data_73c1023caa07d82a500c300780dccc3f
#
_entry.id   73c1023caa07d82a500c300780dccc3f
#
_cell.length_a   1.000
_cell.length_b   1.000
_cell.length_c   1.000
_cell.angle_alpha   90.00
_cell.angle_beta   90.00
_cell.angle_gamma   90.00
#
_symmetry.space_group_name_H-M   'P 1'
#
loop_
_entity.id
_entity.type
_entity.pdbx_description
1 polymer ?
#
loop_
_entity_poly.entity_id
_entity_poly.type
_entity_poly.pdbx_seq_one_letter_code
_entity_poly.pdbx_strand_id
1 'polypeptide(L)'
;MIPPNSSSNPTAAEFFATLLHAATSGHILHLQTRSYAEHKALDEFYSELPGLVDSLIESYQGKYGLVLDYPSGYQAPTATPQEFISALSDYVIGTREAVASDSELQNDIDAIQTLINSTQYKLTFLR
;
A
#
# COMPACT_ATOMS: atom_id res chain seq x y z
N MET A 1 -0.41 -10.03 26.57
CA MET A 1 -1.42 -9.00 26.84
C MET A 1 -1.18 -7.81 25.91
N ILE A 2 -2.25 -7.28 25.31
CA ILE A 2 -2.17 -6.09 24.46
C ILE A 2 -2.15 -4.86 25.38
N PRO A 3 -1.16 -3.96 25.24
CA PRO A 3 -1.12 -2.76 26.07
C PRO A 3 -2.36 -1.89 25.88
N PRO A 4 -2.76 -1.07 26.88
CA PRO A 4 -3.80 -0.06 26.69
C PRO A 4 -3.46 0.84 25.49
N ASN A 5 -4.46 1.29 24.74
CA ASN A 5 -4.31 2.15 23.57
C ASN A 5 -3.64 1.46 22.36
N SER A 6 -3.65 0.13 22.31
CA SER A 6 -3.22 -0.58 21.11
C SER A 6 -4.38 -1.30 20.44
N SER A 7 -4.23 -1.53 19.15
CA SER A 7 -5.22 -2.22 18.33
C SER A 7 -4.86 -3.69 18.20
N SER A 8 -5.88 -4.56 18.22
CA SER A 8 -5.71 -6.00 18.02
C SER A 8 -6.29 -6.48 16.68
N ASN A 9 -6.46 -5.60 15.70
CA ASN A 9 -7.00 -5.96 14.39
C ASN A 9 -5.90 -6.52 13.48
N PRO A 10 -5.81 -7.86 13.32
CA PRO A 10 -4.75 -8.45 12.48
C PRO A 10 -4.92 -8.13 10.99
N THR A 11 -6.15 -7.91 10.54
CA THR A 11 -6.40 -7.53 9.15
C THR A 11 -5.83 -6.14 8.87
N ALA A 12 -6.01 -5.18 9.78
CA ALA A 12 -5.45 -3.85 9.65
C ALA A 12 -3.91 -3.91 9.65
N ALA A 13 -3.31 -4.66 10.58
CA ALA A 13 -1.86 -4.80 10.66
C ALA A 13 -1.27 -5.37 9.37
N GLU A 14 -1.90 -6.41 8.82
CA GLU A 14 -1.48 -7.02 7.56
C GLU A 14 -1.66 -6.06 6.39
N PHE A 15 -2.77 -5.34 6.33
CA PHE A 15 -3.05 -4.35 5.29
C PHE A 15 -1.99 -3.26 5.28
N PHE A 16 -1.67 -2.71 6.44
CA PHE A 16 -0.67 -1.67 6.58
C PHE A 16 0.72 -2.18 6.20
N ALA A 17 1.09 -3.38 6.66
CA ALA A 17 2.38 -3.99 6.29
C ALA A 17 2.48 -4.19 4.79
N THR A 18 1.41 -4.66 4.14
CA THR A 18 1.37 -4.88 2.70
C THR A 18 1.61 -3.57 1.95
N LEU A 19 0.97 -2.48 2.39
CA LEU A 19 1.15 -1.16 1.77
C LEU A 19 2.55 -0.60 2.00
N LEU A 20 3.11 -0.76 3.21
CA LEU A 20 4.48 -0.33 3.49
C LEU A 20 5.49 -1.10 2.63
N HIS A 21 5.30 -2.42 2.52
CA HIS A 21 6.15 -3.26 1.68
C HIS A 21 5.96 -2.97 0.19
N ALA A 22 4.77 -2.54 -0.22
CA ALA A 22 4.50 -2.20 -1.63
C ALA A 22 5.39 -1.06 -2.11
N ALA A 23 5.69 -0.08 -1.26
CA ALA A 23 6.61 0.99 -1.60
C ALA A 23 8.02 0.43 -1.87
N THR A 24 8.50 -0.46 -1.01
CA THR A 24 9.79 -1.13 -1.20
C THR A 24 9.80 -1.95 -2.48
N SER A 25 8.75 -2.73 -2.73
CA SER A 25 8.62 -3.54 -3.94
C SER A 25 8.59 -2.69 -5.20
N GLY A 26 7.85 -1.58 -5.17
CA GLY A 26 7.81 -0.62 -6.29
C GLY A 26 9.17 -0.02 -6.55
N HIS A 27 9.92 0.29 -5.50
CA HIS A 27 11.28 0.83 -5.60
C HIS A 27 12.23 -0.19 -6.23
N ILE A 28 12.15 -1.46 -5.81
CA ILE A 28 12.98 -2.53 -6.37
C ILE A 28 12.65 -2.72 -7.86
N LEU A 29 11.38 -2.79 -8.23
CA LEU A 29 10.97 -2.93 -9.62
C LEU A 29 11.44 -1.74 -10.47
N HIS A 30 11.39 -0.53 -9.91
CA HIS A 30 11.92 0.68 -10.53
C HIS A 30 13.41 0.54 -10.86
N LEU A 31 14.18 -0.10 -9.98
CA LEU A 31 15.61 -0.32 -10.18
C LEU A 31 15.90 -1.48 -11.12
N GLN A 32 14.99 -2.45 -11.24
CA GLN A 32 15.18 -3.64 -12.07
C GLN A 32 14.75 -3.44 -13.53
N THR A 33 13.78 -2.55 -13.79
CA THR A 33 13.22 -2.41 -15.12
C THR A 33 14.23 -1.83 -16.10
N ARG A 34 14.08 -2.22 -17.37
CA ARG A 34 14.87 -1.70 -18.47
C ARG A 34 14.04 -0.75 -19.35
N SER A 35 12.81 -0.46 -18.95
CA SER A 35 11.91 0.49 -19.61
C SER A 35 11.94 1.82 -18.87
N TYR A 36 12.29 2.89 -19.57
CA TYR A 36 12.31 4.22 -18.95
C TYR A 36 10.91 4.64 -18.48
N ALA A 37 9.88 4.29 -19.26
CA ALA A 37 8.49 4.61 -18.90
C ALA A 37 8.08 3.91 -17.60
N GLU A 38 8.41 2.62 -17.45
CA GLU A 38 8.15 1.88 -16.21
C GLU A 38 8.93 2.46 -15.03
N HIS A 39 10.20 2.78 -15.26
CA HIS A 39 11.07 3.39 -14.26
C HIS A 39 10.46 4.68 -13.70
N LYS A 40 9.96 5.54 -14.57
CA LYS A 40 9.35 6.82 -14.17
C LYS A 40 8.00 6.63 -13.48
N ALA A 41 7.16 5.71 -13.98
CA ALA A 41 5.87 5.43 -13.37
C ALA A 41 6.03 4.86 -11.95
N LEU A 42 6.97 3.93 -11.78
CA LEU A 42 7.27 3.34 -10.48
C LEU A 42 7.92 4.34 -9.52
N ASP A 43 8.73 5.26 -10.04
CA ASP A 43 9.34 6.33 -9.22
C ASP A 43 8.27 7.18 -8.54
N GLU A 44 7.26 7.61 -9.28
CA GLU A 44 6.13 8.36 -8.71
C GLU A 44 5.36 7.51 -7.70
N PHE A 45 5.14 6.24 -8.02
CA PHE A 45 4.39 5.33 -7.15
C PHE A 45 5.06 5.18 -5.79
N TYR A 46 6.33 4.74 -5.76
CA TYR A 46 6.98 4.46 -4.48
C TYR A 46 7.36 5.74 -3.72
N SER A 47 7.46 6.87 -4.41
CA SER A 47 7.75 8.16 -3.77
C SER A 47 6.52 8.73 -3.07
N GLU A 48 5.33 8.54 -3.62
CA GLU A 48 4.08 9.09 -3.08
C GLU A 48 3.41 8.16 -2.07
N LEU A 49 3.54 6.86 -2.25
CA LEU A 49 2.82 5.88 -1.43
C LEU A 49 3.10 6.00 0.07
N PRO A 50 4.35 6.15 0.54
CA PRO A 50 4.62 6.19 1.98
C PRO A 50 3.87 7.30 2.72
N GLY A 51 3.77 8.49 2.15
CA GLY A 51 3.03 9.60 2.77
C GLY A 51 1.55 9.31 2.91
N LEU A 52 0.95 8.68 1.90
CA LEU A 52 -0.46 8.30 1.94
C LEU A 52 -0.70 7.19 2.96
N VAL A 53 0.21 6.23 3.05
CA VAL A 53 0.12 5.12 4.02
C VAL A 53 0.29 5.65 5.43
N ASP A 54 1.24 6.55 5.66
CA ASP A 54 1.43 7.18 6.97
C ASP A 54 0.16 7.90 7.43
N SER A 55 -0.48 8.67 6.55
CA SER A 55 -1.73 9.37 6.87
C SER A 55 -2.82 8.38 7.28
N LEU A 56 -2.96 7.27 6.57
CA LEU A 56 -3.93 6.23 6.89
C LEU A 56 -3.65 5.60 8.25
N ILE A 57 -2.40 5.19 8.49
CA ILE A 57 -2.01 4.49 9.73
C ILE A 57 -2.16 5.42 10.93
N GLU A 58 -1.70 6.67 10.81
CA GLU A 58 -1.79 7.64 11.91
C GLU A 58 -3.24 7.93 12.26
N SER A 59 -4.11 8.11 11.26
CA SER A 59 -5.54 8.33 11.48
C SER A 59 -6.19 7.11 12.13
N TYR A 60 -5.86 5.91 11.66
CA TYR A 60 -6.34 4.67 12.28
C TYR A 60 -5.90 4.56 13.74
N GLN A 61 -4.63 4.79 14.02
CA GLN A 61 -4.07 4.70 15.37
C GLN A 61 -4.64 5.78 16.31
N GLY A 62 -4.94 6.96 15.78
CA GLY A 62 -5.57 8.03 16.55
C GLY A 62 -6.94 7.62 17.06
N LYS A 63 -7.65 6.79 16.29
CA LYS A 63 -9.01 6.34 16.66
C LYS A 63 -9.00 5.01 17.43
N TYR A 64 -8.20 4.06 17.02
CA TYR A 64 -8.26 2.68 17.53
C TYR A 64 -7.08 2.27 18.40
N GLY A 65 -6.06 3.10 18.51
CA GLY A 65 -4.85 2.78 19.27
C GLY A 65 -3.74 2.22 18.39
N LEU A 66 -2.56 2.11 18.97
CA LEU A 66 -1.35 1.72 18.26
C LEU A 66 -1.46 0.32 17.67
N VAL A 67 -1.01 0.18 16.44
CA VAL A 67 -0.84 -1.13 15.80
C VAL A 67 0.60 -1.57 16.09
N LEU A 68 0.75 -2.61 16.91
CA LEU A 68 2.07 -3.07 17.39
C LEU A 68 2.47 -4.42 16.83
N ASP A 69 1.51 -5.21 16.35
CA ASP A 69 1.71 -6.61 16.00
C ASP A 69 1.72 -6.78 14.48
N TYR A 70 2.71 -6.20 13.84
CA TYR A 70 2.89 -6.33 12.39
C TYR A 70 3.39 -7.73 12.04
N PRO A 71 2.92 -8.31 10.90
CA PRO A 71 3.48 -9.57 10.43
C PRO A 71 4.97 -9.42 10.12
N SER A 72 5.74 -10.46 10.40
CA SER A 72 7.17 -10.49 10.11
C SER A 72 7.44 -10.98 8.69
N GLY A 73 8.57 -10.54 8.14
CA GLY A 73 9.04 -10.99 6.85
C GLY A 73 8.58 -10.12 5.68
N TYR A 74 9.46 -10.02 4.71
CA TYR A 74 9.24 -9.31 3.46
C TYR A 74 9.76 -10.18 2.31
N GLN A 75 9.01 -10.26 1.24
CA GLN A 75 9.43 -10.96 0.02
C GLN A 75 9.61 -9.96 -1.11
N ALA A 76 10.78 -9.97 -1.74
CA ALA A 76 11.03 -9.15 -2.92
C ALA A 76 10.07 -9.53 -4.05
N PRO A 77 9.68 -8.58 -4.91
CA PRO A 77 8.74 -8.87 -5.98
C PRO A 77 9.37 -9.79 -7.03
N THR A 78 8.54 -10.69 -7.58
CA THR A 78 8.94 -11.60 -8.67
C THR A 78 8.08 -11.37 -9.92
N ALA A 79 7.08 -10.51 -9.83
CA ALA A 79 6.14 -10.19 -10.91
C ALA A 79 6.66 -9.05 -11.78
N THR A 80 6.04 -8.84 -12.93
CA THR A 80 6.27 -7.63 -13.73
C THR A 80 5.65 -6.43 -13.02
N PRO A 81 6.05 -5.19 -13.36
CA PRO A 81 5.41 -4.00 -12.79
C PRO A 81 3.88 -3.98 -12.94
N GLN A 82 3.35 -4.33 -14.13
CA GLN A 82 1.90 -4.38 -14.34
C GLN A 82 1.23 -5.43 -13.46
N GLU A 83 1.80 -6.62 -13.38
CA GLU A 83 1.27 -7.70 -12.54
C GLU A 83 1.30 -7.31 -11.06
N PHE A 84 2.39 -6.67 -10.62
CA PHE A 84 2.53 -6.22 -9.23
C PHE A 84 1.45 -5.20 -8.86
N ILE A 85 1.28 -4.17 -9.69
CA ILE A 85 0.29 -3.11 -9.44
C ILE A 85 -1.15 -3.67 -9.52
N SER A 86 -1.42 -4.56 -10.48
CA SER A 86 -2.73 -5.19 -10.62
C SER A 86 -3.07 -6.03 -9.39
N ALA A 87 -2.13 -6.83 -8.90
CA ALA A 87 -2.32 -7.64 -7.70
C ALA A 87 -2.53 -6.78 -6.45
N LEU A 88 -1.79 -5.67 -6.35
CA LEU A 88 -1.96 -4.72 -5.24
C LEU A 88 -3.34 -4.08 -5.28
N SER A 89 -3.81 -3.69 -6.47
CA SER A 89 -5.16 -3.14 -6.65
C SER A 89 -6.23 -4.13 -6.18
N ASP A 90 -6.14 -5.37 -6.62
CA ASP A 90 -7.08 -6.43 -6.22
C ASP A 90 -7.07 -6.63 -4.70
N TYR A 91 -5.90 -6.62 -4.10
CA TYR A 91 -5.76 -6.78 -2.65
C TYR A 91 -6.43 -5.62 -1.90
N VAL A 92 -6.17 -4.38 -2.29
CA VAL A 92 -6.77 -3.21 -1.63
C VAL A 92 -8.28 -3.23 -1.78
N ILE A 93 -8.79 -3.46 -2.99
CA ILE A 93 -10.24 -3.49 -3.26
C ILE A 93 -10.91 -4.60 -2.43
N GLY A 94 -10.30 -5.77 -2.37
CA GLY A 94 -10.88 -6.92 -1.67
C GLY A 94 -10.76 -6.88 -0.15
N THR A 95 -9.85 -6.06 0.41
CA THR A 95 -9.53 -6.08 1.84
C THR A 95 -10.00 -4.82 2.58
N ARG A 96 -10.16 -3.71 1.88
CA ARG A 96 -10.36 -2.39 2.50
C ARG A 96 -11.52 -2.32 3.49
N GLU A 97 -12.62 -2.99 3.23
CA GLU A 97 -13.81 -2.95 4.11
C GLU A 97 -13.55 -3.67 5.43
N ALA A 98 -12.69 -4.68 5.43
CA ALA A 98 -12.34 -5.44 6.64
C ALA A 98 -11.36 -4.69 7.55
N VAL A 99 -10.73 -3.61 7.06
CA VAL A 99 -9.78 -2.81 7.84
C VAL A 99 -10.51 -1.91 8.82
N ALA A 100 -11.45 -1.12 8.32
CA ALA A 100 -12.28 -0.20 9.12
C ALA A 100 -13.41 0.33 8.24
N SER A 101 -14.55 0.63 8.87
CA SER A 101 -15.73 1.16 8.16
C SER A 101 -15.82 2.67 8.18
N ASP A 102 -14.95 3.37 8.91
CA ASP A 102 -14.96 4.82 9.08
C ASP A 102 -14.77 5.52 7.74
N SER A 103 -15.58 6.54 7.49
CA SER A 103 -15.54 7.24 6.20
C SER A 103 -14.20 7.94 5.97
N GLU A 104 -13.62 8.55 7.00
CA GLU A 104 -12.32 9.21 6.88
C GLU A 104 -11.19 8.22 6.57
N LEU A 105 -11.24 7.02 7.13
CA LEU A 105 -10.25 5.98 6.84
C LEU A 105 -10.44 5.42 5.43
N GLN A 106 -11.68 5.22 5.01
CA GLN A 106 -11.97 4.81 3.64
C GLN A 106 -11.54 5.88 2.63
N ASN A 107 -11.67 7.16 2.97
CA ASN A 107 -11.19 8.26 2.12
C ASN A 107 -9.66 8.22 1.99
N ASP A 108 -8.93 7.92 3.07
CA ASP A 108 -7.48 7.75 3.00
C ASP A 108 -7.10 6.57 2.09
N ILE A 109 -7.85 5.49 2.16
CA ILE A 109 -7.65 4.33 1.26
C ILE A 109 -7.98 4.71 -0.18
N ASP A 110 -9.00 5.54 -0.40
CA ASP A 110 -9.33 6.06 -1.75
C ASP A 110 -8.14 6.78 -2.39
N ALA A 111 -7.41 7.58 -1.60
CA ALA A 111 -6.22 8.26 -2.12
C ALA A 111 -5.14 7.28 -2.55
N ILE A 112 -4.95 6.20 -1.80
CA ILE A 112 -4.01 5.13 -2.16
C ILE A 112 -4.49 4.42 -3.43
N GLN A 113 -5.78 4.11 -3.52
CA GLN A 113 -6.34 3.47 -4.71
C GLN A 113 -6.21 4.37 -5.95
N THR A 114 -6.37 5.68 -5.79
CA THR A 114 -6.17 6.64 -6.89
C THR A 114 -4.72 6.59 -7.39
N LEU A 115 -3.75 6.53 -6.49
CA LEU A 115 -2.34 6.39 -6.88
C LEU A 115 -2.10 5.08 -7.62
N ILE A 116 -2.66 3.98 -7.13
CA ILE A 116 -2.58 2.67 -7.78
C ILE A 116 -3.16 2.73 -9.20
N ASN A 117 -4.35 3.31 -9.34
CA ASN A 117 -5.03 3.46 -10.64
C ASN A 117 -4.20 4.29 -11.62
N SER A 118 -3.65 5.40 -11.15
CA SER A 118 -2.80 6.28 -11.95
C SER A 118 -1.53 5.56 -12.42
N THR A 119 -0.91 4.79 -11.54
CA THR A 119 0.27 3.99 -11.87
C THR A 119 -0.09 2.92 -12.89
N GLN A 120 -1.21 2.23 -12.72
CA GLN A 120 -1.69 1.23 -13.67
C GLN A 120 -1.93 1.83 -15.05
N TYR A 121 -2.52 3.03 -15.09
CA TYR A 121 -2.71 3.76 -16.35
C TYR A 121 -1.38 3.99 -17.07
N LYS A 122 -0.39 4.51 -16.35
CA LYS A 122 0.93 4.79 -16.94
C LYS A 122 1.61 3.53 -17.44
N LEU A 123 1.56 2.47 -16.66
CA LEU A 123 2.19 1.20 -17.03
C LEU A 123 1.51 0.53 -18.24
N THR A 124 0.21 0.73 -18.39
CA THR A 124 -0.57 0.11 -19.46
C THR A 124 -0.50 0.90 -20.77
N PHE A 125 -0.65 2.23 -20.69
CA PHE A 125 -0.88 3.06 -21.88
C PHE A 125 0.28 3.97 -22.26
N LEU A 126 1.20 4.25 -21.36
CA LEU A 126 2.29 5.20 -21.59
C LEU A 126 3.65 4.51 -21.67
N ARG A 127 3.68 3.44 -22.40
CA ARG A 127 4.91 2.66 -22.61
C ARG A 127 5.83 3.28 -23.65
#